data_17f2b65d22a2a6a9c4b041e21da25548
#
_entry.id   17f2b65d22a2a6a9c4b041e21da25548
#
_cell.length_a   1.000
_cell.length_b   1.000
_cell.length_c   1.000
_cell.angle_alpha   90.00
_cell.angle_beta   90.00
_cell.angle_gamma   90.00
#
_symmetry.space_group_name_H-M   'P 1'
#
loop_
_entity.id
_entity.type
_entity.pdbx_description
1 polymer ?
#
loop_
_entity_poly.entity_id
_entity_poly.type
_entity_poly.pdbx_seq_one_letter_code
_entity_poly.pdbx_strand_id
1 'polypeptide(L)'
;MGTPPAAVTSLAALIDDGHEIAAVYTQPDRPSGRGNKITSPPVKEYALEHGLRVLQPTKIRTPEAIDEFRAFSADVAVVVAYGRILPEPFLTAFPYGAINVHFSLLPKYRGAAPVNWAIVNRERETGVTSMQMDTGLDTGAILVQRSTPIGEDETSVELMSRLAYMGAEVLVDTLRRIDSIVPTPQDDSLSTLAPIMRKSDGQIDWSMSAEDIAARVRGFQPFPGTYTSLGGMKLTIRRAEAVKSVSGTPGEVLAAAGDSLVIGCGSETALALSEVQLEGKRPVTARDFLNGSKLSVGDHLG
;
A
#
# COMPACT_ATOMS: atom_id res chain seq x y z
N MET A 1 -9.61 -13.60 -6.39
CA MET A 1 -9.89 -13.14 -5.00
C MET A 1 -9.17 -11.81 -4.79
N GLY A 2 -9.90 -10.73 -4.54
CA GLY A 2 -9.29 -9.39 -4.40
C GLY A 2 -10.27 -8.35 -3.90
N THR A 3 -9.80 -7.15 -3.48
CA THR A 3 -10.69 -6.12 -2.93
C THR A 3 -10.39 -4.72 -3.48
N PRO A 4 -9.15 -4.17 -3.41
CA PRO A 4 -8.84 -2.79 -3.79
C PRO A 4 -8.66 -2.61 -5.31
N PRO A 5 -8.48 -1.36 -5.79
CA PRO A 5 -8.25 -1.06 -7.21
C PRO A 5 -7.11 -1.86 -7.85
N ALA A 6 -6.03 -2.13 -7.11
CA ALA A 6 -4.91 -2.93 -7.63
C ALA A 6 -5.33 -4.35 -8.07
N ALA A 7 -6.33 -4.96 -7.40
CA ALA A 7 -6.86 -6.26 -7.81
C ALA A 7 -7.77 -6.18 -9.05
N VAL A 8 -8.35 -5.01 -9.34
CA VAL A 8 -9.10 -4.78 -10.59
C VAL A 8 -8.18 -4.89 -11.80
N THR A 9 -6.99 -4.27 -11.72
CA THR A 9 -5.98 -4.33 -12.81
C THR A 9 -5.61 -5.79 -13.15
N SER A 10 -5.42 -6.63 -12.12
CA SER A 10 -5.14 -8.05 -12.31
C SER A 10 -6.33 -8.82 -12.90
N LEU A 11 -7.56 -8.55 -12.43
CA LEU A 11 -8.77 -9.18 -12.99
C LEU A 11 -8.98 -8.81 -14.46
N ALA A 12 -8.79 -7.53 -14.80
CA ALA A 12 -8.87 -7.04 -16.17
C ALA A 12 -7.87 -7.77 -17.09
N ALA A 13 -6.60 -7.86 -16.65
CA ALA A 13 -5.57 -8.54 -17.42
C ALA A 13 -5.86 -10.03 -17.65
N LEU A 14 -6.44 -10.71 -16.67
CA LEU A 14 -6.85 -12.11 -16.83
C LEU A 14 -7.98 -12.27 -17.87
N ILE A 15 -8.97 -11.37 -17.87
CA ILE A 15 -10.06 -11.36 -18.85
C ILE A 15 -9.48 -11.08 -20.25
N ASP A 16 -8.64 -10.07 -20.38
CA ASP A 16 -8.02 -9.67 -21.66
C ASP A 16 -7.10 -10.78 -22.21
N ASP A 17 -6.46 -11.56 -21.32
CA ASP A 17 -5.63 -12.72 -21.72
C ASP A 17 -6.46 -13.97 -22.07
N GLY A 18 -7.79 -13.91 -21.97
CA GLY A 18 -8.72 -14.98 -22.35
C GLY A 18 -8.93 -16.06 -21.28
N HIS A 19 -8.55 -15.81 -20.05
CA HIS A 19 -8.84 -16.73 -18.94
C HIS A 19 -10.34 -16.75 -18.63
N GLU A 20 -10.89 -17.94 -18.39
CA GLU A 20 -12.25 -18.10 -17.89
C GLU A 20 -12.28 -17.79 -16.37
N ILE A 21 -13.10 -16.83 -15.98
CA ILE A 21 -13.27 -16.43 -14.59
C ILE A 21 -14.49 -17.13 -13.98
N ALA A 22 -14.26 -18.23 -13.29
CA ALA A 22 -15.33 -19.03 -12.67
C ALA A 22 -16.10 -18.24 -11.59
N ALA A 23 -15.41 -17.43 -10.80
CA ALA A 23 -16.01 -16.55 -9.79
C ALA A 23 -15.03 -15.49 -9.29
N VAL A 24 -15.56 -14.40 -8.75
CA VAL A 24 -14.81 -13.32 -8.10
C VAL A 24 -15.16 -13.26 -6.62
N TYR A 25 -14.18 -13.49 -5.75
CA TYR A 25 -14.32 -13.34 -4.30
C TYR A 25 -13.79 -11.99 -3.85
N THR A 26 -14.59 -11.23 -3.09
CA THR A 26 -14.19 -9.94 -2.53
C THR A 26 -14.71 -9.74 -1.11
N GLN A 27 -14.23 -8.71 -0.41
CA GLN A 27 -14.75 -8.37 0.91
C GLN A 27 -16.21 -7.89 0.82
N PRO A 28 -17.02 -8.09 1.86
CA PRO A 28 -18.36 -7.51 1.94
C PRO A 28 -18.34 -5.98 1.80
N ASP A 29 -19.44 -5.44 1.27
CA ASP A 29 -19.70 -4.01 1.24
C ASP A 29 -19.59 -3.43 2.66
N ARG A 30 -18.95 -2.29 2.80
CA ARG A 30 -18.71 -1.65 4.10
C ARG A 30 -19.05 -0.17 4.07
N PRO A 31 -19.51 0.38 5.21
CA PRO A 31 -19.63 1.82 5.35
C PRO A 31 -18.26 2.48 5.15
N SER A 32 -18.16 3.50 4.32
CA SER A 32 -16.93 4.26 4.07
C SER A 32 -17.20 5.75 3.88
N GLY A 33 -16.13 6.56 4.07
CA GLY A 33 -16.17 7.99 3.85
C GLY A 33 -17.02 8.79 4.86
N ARG A 34 -17.17 10.10 4.59
CA ARG A 34 -18.02 10.97 5.39
C ARG A 34 -19.49 10.60 5.19
N GLY A 35 -20.18 10.26 6.28
CA GLY A 35 -21.59 9.87 6.25
C GLY A 35 -21.86 8.36 6.23
N ASN A 36 -20.83 7.50 6.38
CA ASN A 36 -20.97 6.04 6.48
C ASN A 36 -21.82 5.41 5.35
N LYS A 37 -21.73 5.94 4.13
CA LYS A 37 -22.42 5.34 2.97
C LYS A 37 -21.82 3.96 2.68
N ILE A 38 -22.67 2.97 2.49
CA ILE A 38 -22.23 1.63 2.06
C ILE A 38 -21.58 1.76 0.68
N THR A 39 -20.33 1.32 0.59
CA THR A 39 -19.52 1.35 -0.64
C THR A 39 -19.13 -0.07 -1.01
N SER A 40 -19.35 -0.41 -2.27
CA SER A 40 -18.90 -1.68 -2.84
C SER A 40 -17.38 -1.69 -3.03
N PRO A 41 -16.73 -2.85 -2.88
CA PRO A 41 -15.35 -3.03 -3.30
C PRO A 41 -15.16 -2.77 -4.80
N PRO A 42 -14.10 -2.10 -5.24
CA PRO A 42 -13.83 -1.85 -6.67
C PRO A 42 -13.86 -3.11 -7.53
N VAL A 43 -13.33 -4.22 -7.03
CA VAL A 43 -13.35 -5.51 -7.74
C VAL A 43 -14.78 -6.02 -7.96
N LYS A 44 -15.71 -5.79 -7.01
CA LYS A 44 -17.13 -6.15 -7.17
C LYS A 44 -17.77 -5.36 -8.30
N GLU A 45 -17.59 -4.04 -8.32
CA GLU A 45 -18.16 -3.17 -9.34
C GLU A 45 -17.69 -3.61 -10.72
N TYR A 46 -16.37 -3.75 -10.89
CA TYR A 46 -15.78 -4.21 -12.15
C TYR A 46 -16.27 -5.60 -12.57
N ALA A 47 -16.34 -6.55 -11.65
CA ALA A 47 -16.79 -7.91 -11.95
C ALA A 47 -18.26 -7.94 -12.41
N LEU A 48 -19.15 -7.17 -11.78
CA LEU A 48 -20.56 -7.09 -12.16
C LEU A 48 -20.74 -6.43 -13.52
N GLU A 49 -19.97 -5.40 -13.87
CA GLU A 49 -19.96 -4.77 -15.19
C GLU A 49 -19.57 -5.75 -16.30
N HIS A 50 -18.77 -6.77 -15.97
CA HIS A 50 -18.36 -7.83 -16.92
C HIS A 50 -19.19 -9.11 -16.81
N GLY A 51 -20.34 -9.08 -16.09
CA GLY A 51 -21.22 -10.23 -15.96
C GLY A 51 -20.68 -11.40 -15.16
N LEU A 52 -19.63 -11.18 -14.36
CA LEU A 52 -18.97 -12.22 -13.57
C LEU A 52 -19.73 -12.51 -12.27
N ARG A 53 -19.71 -13.77 -11.84
CA ARG A 53 -20.26 -14.18 -10.56
C ARG A 53 -19.42 -13.62 -9.40
N VAL A 54 -20.05 -12.84 -8.49
CA VAL A 54 -19.40 -12.22 -7.32
C VAL A 54 -19.85 -12.90 -6.04
N LEU A 55 -18.89 -13.24 -5.17
CA LEU A 55 -19.14 -13.79 -3.84
C LEU A 55 -18.47 -12.92 -2.77
N GLN A 56 -19.22 -12.64 -1.72
CA GLN A 56 -18.78 -11.82 -0.58
C GLN A 56 -18.99 -12.58 0.76
N PRO A 57 -18.34 -13.74 0.95
CA PRO A 57 -18.54 -14.53 2.15
C PRO A 57 -18.07 -13.78 3.39
N THR A 58 -18.89 -13.77 4.45
CA THR A 58 -18.50 -13.23 5.75
C THR A 58 -17.62 -14.19 6.53
N LYS A 59 -17.72 -15.49 6.26
CA LYS A 59 -16.90 -16.56 6.84
C LYS A 59 -16.40 -17.48 5.72
N ILE A 60 -15.11 -17.77 5.70
CA ILE A 60 -14.46 -18.62 4.69
C ILE A 60 -13.92 -19.95 5.28
N ARG A 61 -14.11 -20.15 6.59
CA ARG A 61 -13.57 -21.34 7.28
C ARG A 61 -14.66 -22.38 7.60
N THR A 62 -15.89 -22.16 7.13
CA THR A 62 -17.00 -23.12 7.33
C THR A 62 -16.93 -24.21 6.25
N PRO A 63 -17.41 -25.43 6.56
CA PRO A 63 -17.48 -26.50 5.58
C PRO A 63 -18.20 -26.08 4.29
N GLU A 64 -19.34 -25.38 4.43
CA GLU A 64 -20.18 -24.95 3.30
C GLU A 64 -19.40 -23.98 2.39
N ALA A 65 -18.62 -23.05 2.96
CA ALA A 65 -17.82 -22.11 2.18
C ALA A 65 -16.67 -22.82 1.45
N ILE A 66 -16.10 -23.85 2.06
CA ILE A 66 -15.04 -24.67 1.44
C ILE A 66 -15.64 -25.51 0.30
N ASP A 67 -16.78 -26.12 0.50
CA ASP A 67 -17.45 -26.95 -0.52
C ASP A 67 -17.93 -26.08 -1.68
N GLU A 68 -18.50 -24.88 -1.42
CA GLU A 68 -18.85 -23.92 -2.47
C GLU A 68 -17.61 -23.51 -3.28
N PHE A 69 -16.47 -23.27 -2.63
CA PHE A 69 -15.24 -22.87 -3.30
C PHE A 69 -14.71 -23.99 -4.21
N ARG A 70 -14.68 -25.22 -3.72
CA ARG A 70 -14.24 -26.39 -4.49
C ARG A 70 -15.13 -26.72 -5.68
N ALA A 71 -16.45 -26.44 -5.55
CA ALA A 71 -17.43 -26.68 -6.59
C ALA A 71 -17.22 -25.88 -7.88
N PHE A 72 -16.40 -24.80 -7.85
CA PHE A 72 -16.01 -24.07 -9.05
C PHE A 72 -15.12 -24.88 -9.98
N SER A 73 -14.44 -25.91 -9.49
CA SER A 73 -13.56 -26.80 -10.29
C SER A 73 -12.58 -26.01 -11.18
N ALA A 74 -12.07 -24.89 -10.66
CA ALA A 74 -11.09 -24.05 -11.36
C ALA A 74 -9.70 -24.72 -11.35
N ASP A 75 -8.78 -24.23 -12.17
CA ASP A 75 -7.40 -24.71 -12.20
C ASP A 75 -6.57 -24.07 -11.08
N VAL A 76 -6.83 -22.80 -10.76
CA VAL A 76 -6.06 -22.00 -9.81
C VAL A 76 -6.92 -20.95 -9.11
N ALA A 77 -6.56 -20.60 -7.88
CA ALA A 77 -7.09 -19.44 -7.19
C ALA A 77 -6.06 -18.29 -7.27
N VAL A 78 -6.42 -17.19 -7.92
CA VAL A 78 -5.58 -15.99 -7.93
C VAL A 78 -5.98 -15.06 -6.80
N VAL A 79 -5.01 -14.59 -6.01
CA VAL A 79 -5.21 -13.74 -4.84
C VAL A 79 -4.43 -12.44 -4.99
N VAL A 80 -5.11 -11.30 -4.92
CA VAL A 80 -4.48 -9.97 -4.98
C VAL A 80 -5.14 -9.08 -3.93
N ALA A 81 -4.44 -8.83 -2.84
CA ALA A 81 -4.92 -7.98 -1.74
C ALA A 81 -6.37 -8.31 -1.31
N TYR A 82 -6.68 -9.57 -1.09
CA TYR A 82 -8.03 -10.02 -0.68
C TYR A 82 -8.39 -9.56 0.74
N GLY A 83 -7.38 -9.43 1.62
CA GLY A 83 -7.56 -8.92 2.98
C GLY A 83 -8.05 -9.97 3.98
N ARG A 84 -7.87 -11.26 3.70
CA ARG A 84 -8.11 -12.37 4.63
C ARG A 84 -7.06 -13.46 4.48
N ILE A 85 -6.73 -14.09 5.60
CA ILE A 85 -5.91 -15.30 5.63
C ILE A 85 -6.76 -16.47 5.15
N LEU A 86 -6.36 -17.11 4.06
CA LEU A 86 -7.02 -18.26 3.49
C LEU A 86 -6.71 -19.50 4.33
N PRO A 87 -7.71 -20.34 4.65
CA PRO A 87 -7.46 -21.64 5.29
C PRO A 87 -6.87 -22.62 4.27
N GLU A 88 -6.13 -23.62 4.75
CA GLU A 88 -5.49 -24.64 3.92
C GLU A 88 -6.41 -25.27 2.86
N PRO A 89 -7.70 -25.58 3.16
CA PRO A 89 -8.61 -26.12 2.13
C PRO A 89 -8.88 -25.19 0.94
N PHE A 90 -8.65 -23.88 1.07
CA PHE A 90 -8.70 -22.91 -0.04
C PHE A 90 -7.39 -22.90 -0.81
N LEU A 91 -6.26 -23.08 -0.12
CA LEU A 91 -4.93 -23.08 -0.73
C LEU A 91 -4.69 -24.31 -1.61
N THR A 92 -5.35 -25.40 -1.30
CA THR A 92 -5.20 -26.70 -1.97
C THR A 92 -6.45 -27.16 -2.74
N ALA A 93 -7.40 -26.23 -2.96
CA ALA A 93 -8.68 -26.57 -3.60
C ALA A 93 -8.54 -26.98 -5.07
N PHE A 94 -7.57 -26.44 -5.77
CA PHE A 94 -7.40 -26.55 -7.22
C PHE A 94 -6.02 -27.12 -7.58
N PRO A 95 -5.83 -27.67 -8.80
CA PRO A 95 -4.58 -28.31 -9.22
C PRO A 95 -3.33 -27.44 -9.03
N TYR A 96 -3.40 -26.15 -9.38
CA TYR A 96 -2.31 -25.20 -9.17
C TYR A 96 -2.43 -24.43 -7.85
N GLY A 97 -3.33 -24.84 -6.94
CA GLY A 97 -3.51 -24.24 -5.63
C GLY A 97 -3.92 -22.78 -5.67
N ALA A 98 -3.29 -21.96 -4.82
CA ALA A 98 -3.54 -20.51 -4.75
C ALA A 98 -2.25 -19.74 -5.03
N ILE A 99 -2.31 -18.77 -5.94
CA ILE A 99 -1.21 -17.90 -6.32
C ILE A 99 -1.52 -16.47 -5.86
N ASN A 100 -0.60 -15.85 -5.12
CA ASN A 100 -0.70 -14.47 -4.70
C ASN A 100 0.21 -13.57 -5.53
N VAL A 101 -0.27 -12.36 -5.86
CA VAL A 101 0.55 -11.27 -6.37
C VAL A 101 0.86 -10.33 -5.23
N HIS A 102 2.13 -10.33 -4.80
CA HIS A 102 2.63 -9.54 -3.70
C HIS A 102 3.46 -8.36 -4.21
N PHE A 103 3.22 -7.16 -3.66
CA PHE A 103 3.81 -5.92 -4.14
C PHE A 103 5.14 -5.61 -3.45
N SER A 104 6.05 -6.57 -3.43
CA SER A 104 7.45 -6.42 -3.03
C SER A 104 8.34 -7.47 -3.69
N LEU A 105 9.65 -7.33 -3.50
CA LEU A 105 10.65 -8.35 -3.82
C LEU A 105 10.79 -9.31 -2.62
N LEU A 106 9.93 -10.34 -2.55
CA LEU A 106 10.03 -11.34 -1.49
C LEU A 106 11.42 -12.00 -1.47
N PRO A 107 11.97 -12.32 -0.31
CA PRO A 107 11.33 -12.39 1.01
C PRO A 107 11.23 -11.05 1.76
N LYS A 108 11.65 -9.93 1.19
CA LYS A 108 11.51 -8.60 1.82
C LYS A 108 10.06 -8.15 1.84
N TYR A 109 9.67 -7.47 2.93
CA TYR A 109 8.36 -6.82 3.08
C TYR A 109 7.16 -7.78 3.02
N ARG A 110 7.26 -8.94 3.68
CA ARG A 110 6.09 -9.81 3.93
C ARG A 110 5.05 -9.06 4.75
N GLY A 111 3.77 -9.15 4.37
CA GLY A 111 2.67 -8.57 5.13
C GLY A 111 1.80 -7.56 4.38
N ALA A 112 1.13 -6.68 5.13
CA ALA A 112 -0.04 -5.96 4.63
C ALA A 112 0.26 -4.69 3.82
N ALA A 113 1.44 -4.05 3.99
CA ALA A 113 1.72 -2.73 3.43
C ALA A 113 3.13 -2.62 2.79
N PRO A 114 3.53 -3.56 1.91
CA PRO A 114 4.89 -3.62 1.37
C PRO A 114 5.31 -2.35 0.63
N VAL A 115 4.43 -1.78 -0.18
CA VAL A 115 4.69 -0.58 -0.97
C VAL A 115 4.98 0.64 -0.09
N ASN A 116 4.18 0.81 0.96
CA ASN A 116 4.34 1.91 1.90
C ASN A 116 5.66 1.82 2.66
N TRP A 117 5.95 0.65 3.21
CA TRP A 117 7.16 0.44 4.00
C TRP A 117 8.44 0.47 3.16
N ALA A 118 8.40 0.08 1.89
CA ALA A 118 9.55 0.23 0.99
C ALA A 118 9.94 1.71 0.83
N ILE A 119 8.97 2.62 0.64
CA ILE A 119 9.25 4.07 0.56
C ILE A 119 9.69 4.61 1.91
N VAL A 120 8.98 4.28 3.01
CA VAL A 120 9.31 4.74 4.37
C VAL A 120 10.72 4.34 4.76
N ASN A 121 11.17 3.15 4.37
CA ASN A 121 12.52 2.66 4.63
C ASN A 121 13.56 3.13 3.59
N ARG A 122 13.15 4.04 2.69
CA ARG A 122 14.04 4.66 1.69
C ARG A 122 14.71 3.62 0.78
N GLU A 123 14.01 2.52 0.46
CA GLU A 123 14.50 1.58 -0.55
C GLU A 123 14.60 2.30 -1.90
N ARG A 124 15.61 1.95 -2.67
CA ARG A 124 15.82 2.48 -4.02
C ARG A 124 15.13 1.65 -5.09
N GLU A 125 14.78 0.41 -4.74
CA GLU A 125 14.18 -0.58 -5.64
C GLU A 125 13.10 -1.35 -4.87
N THR A 126 12.05 -1.71 -5.57
CA THR A 126 11.00 -2.63 -5.13
C THR A 126 10.56 -3.48 -6.32
N GLY A 127 9.44 -4.15 -6.22
CA GLY A 127 8.93 -4.94 -7.34
C GLY A 127 7.65 -5.67 -7.01
N VAL A 128 7.40 -6.68 -7.81
CA VAL A 128 6.26 -7.57 -7.65
C VAL A 128 6.75 -9.02 -7.67
N THR A 129 6.16 -9.81 -6.83
CA THR A 129 6.39 -11.26 -6.75
C THR A 129 5.06 -11.99 -6.92
N SER A 130 4.94 -12.88 -7.91
CA SER A 130 3.93 -13.94 -7.84
C SER A 130 4.50 -15.11 -7.05
N MET A 131 3.70 -15.65 -6.13
CA MET A 131 4.14 -16.75 -5.27
C MET A 131 3.03 -17.79 -5.09
N GLN A 132 3.43 -19.04 -4.91
CA GLN A 132 2.55 -20.10 -4.44
C GLN A 132 2.21 -19.81 -2.98
N MET A 133 0.92 -19.77 -2.64
CA MET A 133 0.53 -19.52 -1.25
C MET A 133 0.66 -20.76 -0.39
N ASP A 134 1.09 -20.56 0.84
CA ASP A 134 1.09 -21.54 1.92
C ASP A 134 0.32 -21.00 3.14
N THR A 135 0.40 -21.68 4.27
CA THR A 135 -0.29 -21.29 5.51
C THR A 135 0.39 -20.14 6.27
N GLY A 136 1.60 -19.75 5.85
CA GLY A 136 2.38 -18.66 6.44
C GLY A 136 1.96 -17.29 5.90
N LEU A 137 2.57 -16.25 6.45
CA LEU A 137 2.37 -14.89 5.98
C LEU A 137 3.38 -14.58 4.87
N ASP A 138 2.95 -14.69 3.62
CA ASP A 138 3.74 -14.44 2.43
C ASP A 138 5.07 -15.22 2.38
N THR A 139 5.06 -16.48 2.88
CA THR A 139 6.21 -17.37 2.99
C THR A 139 6.36 -18.35 1.83
N GLY A 140 5.32 -18.47 1.01
CA GLY A 140 5.26 -19.44 -0.06
C GLY A 140 6.33 -19.26 -1.14
N ALA A 141 6.55 -20.30 -1.95
CA ALA A 141 7.61 -20.30 -2.95
C ALA A 141 7.39 -19.26 -4.06
N ILE A 142 8.44 -18.56 -4.46
CA ILE A 142 8.43 -17.58 -5.53
C ILE A 142 8.26 -18.29 -6.88
N LEU A 143 7.34 -17.79 -7.69
CA LEU A 143 7.10 -18.24 -9.06
C LEU A 143 7.79 -17.31 -10.07
N VAL A 144 7.41 -16.04 -10.07
CA VAL A 144 8.02 -15.01 -10.91
C VAL A 144 8.24 -13.75 -10.09
N GLN A 145 9.36 -13.08 -10.32
CA GLN A 145 9.66 -11.81 -9.65
C GLN A 145 10.16 -10.79 -10.67
N ARG A 146 9.73 -9.54 -10.52
CA ARG A 146 10.17 -8.42 -11.36
C ARG A 146 10.44 -7.20 -10.51
N SER A 147 11.62 -6.60 -10.69
CA SER A 147 12.03 -5.40 -9.96
C SER A 147 11.79 -4.11 -10.73
N THR A 148 11.76 -2.99 -10.00
CA THR A 148 11.65 -1.64 -10.55
C THR A 148 12.22 -0.62 -9.58
N PRO A 149 12.89 0.46 -10.04
CA PRO A 149 13.33 1.52 -9.15
C PRO A 149 12.14 2.27 -8.55
N ILE A 150 12.34 2.82 -7.35
CA ILE A 150 11.42 3.77 -6.70
C ILE A 150 11.90 5.18 -7.06
N GLY A 151 11.02 6.03 -7.59
CA GLY A 151 11.33 7.43 -7.89
C GLY A 151 11.61 8.25 -6.63
N GLU A 152 12.49 9.24 -6.72
CA GLU A 152 12.91 10.07 -5.58
C GLU A 152 11.71 10.75 -4.89
N ASP A 153 10.74 11.26 -5.68
CA ASP A 153 9.55 11.95 -5.18
C ASP A 153 8.28 11.08 -5.25
N GLU A 154 8.42 9.82 -5.66
CA GLU A 154 7.28 8.93 -5.86
C GLU A 154 6.57 8.64 -4.54
N THR A 155 5.26 8.85 -4.52
CA THR A 155 4.40 8.52 -3.39
C THR A 155 3.97 7.05 -3.43
N SER A 156 3.52 6.53 -2.29
CA SER A 156 2.99 5.15 -2.25
C SER A 156 1.74 4.97 -3.12
N VAL A 157 0.98 6.03 -3.39
CA VAL A 157 -0.19 5.98 -4.29
C VAL A 157 0.26 5.79 -5.73
N GLU A 158 1.25 6.57 -6.18
CA GLU A 158 1.81 6.47 -7.52
C GLU A 158 2.53 5.14 -7.73
N LEU A 159 3.37 4.74 -6.78
CA LEU A 159 4.08 3.47 -6.82
C LEU A 159 3.12 2.28 -6.83
N MET A 160 2.07 2.27 -5.99
CA MET A 160 1.06 1.22 -5.98
C MET A 160 0.34 1.12 -7.33
N SER A 161 0.00 2.25 -7.95
CA SER A 161 -0.63 2.27 -9.28
C SER A 161 0.27 1.60 -10.32
N ARG A 162 1.55 1.94 -10.34
CA ARG A 162 2.53 1.36 -11.27
C ARG A 162 2.78 -0.12 -11.01
N LEU A 163 2.91 -0.51 -9.74
CA LEU A 163 3.08 -1.90 -9.35
C LEU A 163 1.84 -2.76 -9.62
N ALA A 164 0.63 -2.19 -9.61
CA ALA A 164 -0.59 -2.91 -9.97
C ALA A 164 -0.56 -3.37 -11.45
N TYR A 165 -0.11 -2.52 -12.38
CA TYR A 165 0.07 -2.91 -13.78
C TYR A 165 1.18 -3.95 -13.94
N MET A 166 2.32 -3.73 -13.30
CA MET A 166 3.42 -4.73 -13.31
C MET A 166 2.96 -6.06 -12.72
N GLY A 167 2.15 -6.04 -11.64
CA GLY A 167 1.61 -7.23 -11.01
C GLY A 167 0.67 -8.00 -11.92
N ALA A 168 -0.14 -7.30 -12.70
CA ALA A 168 -0.99 -7.91 -13.71
C ALA A 168 -0.18 -8.61 -14.81
N GLU A 169 0.89 -7.97 -15.30
CA GLU A 169 1.81 -8.57 -16.29
C GLU A 169 2.53 -9.80 -15.72
N VAL A 170 3.06 -9.70 -14.49
CA VAL A 170 3.72 -10.82 -13.79
C VAL A 170 2.74 -11.98 -13.58
N LEU A 171 1.48 -11.69 -13.25
CA LEU A 171 0.45 -12.70 -13.08
C LEU A 171 0.17 -13.45 -14.38
N VAL A 172 -0.06 -12.73 -15.48
CA VAL A 172 -0.30 -13.33 -16.81
C VAL A 172 0.91 -14.17 -17.24
N ASP A 173 2.14 -13.67 -17.10
CA ASP A 173 3.35 -14.45 -17.40
C ASP A 173 3.44 -15.72 -16.52
N THR A 174 3.09 -15.62 -15.24
CA THR A 174 3.05 -16.77 -14.33
C THR A 174 2.08 -17.83 -14.80
N LEU A 175 0.84 -17.46 -15.15
CA LEU A 175 -0.19 -18.42 -15.55
C LEU A 175 0.12 -19.06 -16.91
N ARG A 176 0.64 -18.30 -17.87
CA ARG A 176 1.05 -18.84 -19.18
C ARG A 176 2.17 -19.87 -19.09
N ARG A 177 2.97 -19.78 -18.05
CA ARG A 177 4.17 -20.63 -17.85
C ARG A 177 4.02 -21.60 -16.68
N ILE A 178 2.85 -21.72 -16.08
CA ILE A 178 2.65 -22.39 -14.79
C ILE A 178 3.17 -23.82 -14.77
N ASP A 179 3.04 -24.57 -15.87
CA ASP A 179 3.51 -25.95 -16.00
C ASP A 179 5.05 -26.07 -16.05
N SER A 180 5.74 -24.99 -16.39
CA SER A 180 7.21 -24.98 -16.59
C SER A 180 7.97 -24.24 -15.49
N ILE A 181 7.27 -23.48 -14.64
CA ILE A 181 7.92 -22.78 -13.54
C ILE A 181 8.33 -23.76 -12.45
N VAL A 182 9.60 -23.68 -12.04
CA VAL A 182 10.09 -24.34 -10.85
C VAL A 182 9.98 -23.36 -9.68
N PRO A 183 9.07 -23.59 -8.72
CA PRO A 183 8.91 -22.69 -7.57
C PRO A 183 10.20 -22.62 -6.75
N THR A 184 10.64 -21.42 -6.42
CA THR A 184 11.87 -21.19 -5.64
C THR A 184 11.53 -20.91 -4.18
N PRO A 185 11.96 -21.73 -3.21
CA PRO A 185 11.77 -21.45 -1.80
C PRO A 185 12.38 -20.08 -1.41
N GLN A 186 11.71 -19.37 -0.51
CA GLN A 186 12.24 -18.12 0.02
C GLN A 186 13.33 -18.39 1.06
N ASP A 187 14.36 -17.54 1.10
CA ASP A 187 15.36 -17.54 2.18
C ASP A 187 14.83 -16.68 3.35
N ASP A 188 14.39 -17.33 4.42
CA ASP A 188 13.82 -16.68 5.59
C ASP A 188 14.82 -15.75 6.31
N SER A 189 16.11 -15.98 6.17
CA SER A 189 17.15 -15.12 6.75
C SER A 189 17.19 -13.72 6.15
N LEU A 190 16.66 -13.55 4.94
CA LEU A 190 16.57 -12.27 4.23
C LEU A 190 15.19 -11.60 4.38
N SER A 191 14.28 -12.22 5.13
CA SER A 191 12.91 -11.72 5.25
C SER A 191 12.84 -10.46 6.11
N THR A 192 11.97 -9.53 5.68
CA THR A 192 11.56 -8.37 6.46
C THR A 192 10.05 -8.26 6.49
N LEU A 193 9.50 -7.55 7.47
CA LEU A 193 8.06 -7.40 7.63
C LEU A 193 7.57 -6.03 7.17
N ALA A 194 6.38 -6.01 6.60
CA ALA A 194 5.60 -4.83 6.26
C ALA A 194 4.25 -4.85 7.02
N PRO A 195 4.24 -4.49 8.31
CA PRO A 195 3.04 -4.60 9.13
C PRO A 195 1.93 -3.68 8.63
N ILE A 196 0.70 -3.97 9.07
CA ILE A 196 -0.44 -3.10 8.83
C ILE A 196 -0.18 -1.72 9.43
N MET A 197 -0.42 -0.67 8.65
CA MET A 197 -0.22 0.70 9.11
C MET A 197 -1.27 1.12 10.13
N ARG A 198 -0.84 1.84 11.17
CA ARG A 198 -1.67 2.39 12.23
C ARG A 198 -1.69 3.91 12.16
N LYS A 199 -2.70 4.54 12.72
CA LYS A 199 -2.78 6.01 12.80
C LYS A 199 -1.56 6.63 13.48
N SER A 200 -1.03 5.98 14.52
CA SER A 200 0.17 6.41 15.25
C SER A 200 1.42 6.47 14.38
N ASP A 201 1.54 5.63 13.36
CA ASP A 201 2.73 5.61 12.50
C ASP A 201 2.91 6.92 11.72
N GLY A 202 1.81 7.65 11.49
CA GLY A 202 1.83 8.94 10.82
C GLY A 202 2.24 10.13 11.69
N GLN A 203 2.36 9.96 13.01
CA GLN A 203 2.81 11.04 13.88
C GLN A 203 4.30 11.33 13.64
N ILE A 204 4.64 12.59 13.41
CA ILE A 204 6.03 13.00 13.22
C ILE A 204 6.76 12.98 14.56
N ASP A 205 7.89 12.32 14.56
CA ASP A 205 8.94 12.49 15.53
C ASP A 205 10.02 13.39 14.90
N TRP A 206 10.04 14.65 15.30
CA TRP A 206 10.97 15.65 14.76
C TRP A 206 12.44 15.34 15.09
N SER A 207 12.73 14.42 16.01
CA SER A 207 14.09 13.94 16.26
C SER A 207 14.67 13.06 15.14
N MET A 208 13.83 12.60 14.21
CA MET A 208 14.26 11.90 13.00
C MET A 208 14.93 12.85 12.01
N SER A 209 15.72 12.30 11.07
CA SER A 209 16.25 13.09 9.96
C SER A 209 15.14 13.61 9.02
N ALA A 210 15.40 14.74 8.36
CA ALA A 210 14.45 15.29 7.39
C ALA A 210 14.17 14.32 6.24
N GLU A 211 15.16 13.55 5.81
CA GLU A 211 15.01 12.54 4.77
C GLU A 211 14.05 11.41 5.20
N ASP A 212 14.15 10.97 6.45
CA ASP A 212 13.26 9.93 6.98
C ASP A 212 11.83 10.45 7.14
N ILE A 213 11.67 11.70 7.58
CA ILE A 213 10.35 12.32 7.67
C ILE A 213 9.76 12.54 6.26
N ALA A 214 10.55 13.02 5.28
CA ALA A 214 10.12 13.16 3.90
C ALA A 214 9.69 11.82 3.27
N ALA A 215 10.42 10.75 3.54
CA ALA A 215 10.05 9.40 3.12
C ALA A 215 8.72 8.95 3.74
N ARG A 216 8.47 9.26 5.03
CA ARG A 216 7.18 9.00 5.68
C ARG A 216 6.04 9.82 5.06
N VAL A 217 6.29 11.10 4.71
CA VAL A 217 5.29 11.94 4.03
C VAL A 217 4.86 11.32 2.70
N ARG A 218 5.76 10.73 1.94
CA ARG A 218 5.46 10.05 0.68
C ARG A 218 4.88 8.65 0.89
N GLY A 219 5.47 7.88 1.79
CA GLY A 219 5.14 6.47 2.01
C GLY A 219 3.80 6.26 2.75
N PHE A 220 3.39 7.17 3.62
CA PHE A 220 2.15 7.04 4.39
C PHE A 220 0.92 7.64 3.71
N GLN A 221 0.98 7.98 2.44
CA GLN A 221 -0.19 8.37 1.67
C GLN A 221 -0.99 7.14 1.20
N PRO A 222 -2.32 7.24 1.09
CA PRO A 222 -3.19 8.28 1.64
C PRO A 222 -3.46 8.09 3.13
N PHE A 223 -3.07 6.96 3.70
CA PHE A 223 -3.24 6.56 5.10
C PHE A 223 -1.93 5.97 5.64
N PRO A 224 -1.57 6.28 6.89
CA PRO A 224 -2.27 7.13 7.86
C PRO A 224 -2.15 8.64 7.58
N GLY A 225 -1.35 9.05 6.60
CA GLY A 225 -0.86 10.40 6.41
C GLY A 225 0.16 10.79 7.49
N THR A 226 1.05 11.72 7.18
CA THR A 226 2.07 12.18 8.13
C THR A 226 1.63 13.48 8.76
N TYR A 227 1.68 13.60 10.09
CA TYR A 227 1.11 14.73 10.80
C TYR A 227 1.87 15.10 12.07
N THR A 228 1.71 16.36 12.46
CA THR A 228 2.17 16.95 13.72
C THR A 228 1.03 17.72 14.40
N SER A 229 1.33 18.41 15.50
CA SER A 229 0.41 19.32 16.18
C SER A 229 0.84 20.76 15.99
N LEU A 230 -0.12 21.67 15.81
CA LEU A 230 0.06 23.11 15.83
C LEU A 230 -1.02 23.74 16.70
N GLY A 231 -0.65 24.28 17.85
CA GLY A 231 -1.60 24.87 18.78
C GLY A 231 -2.73 23.92 19.21
N GLY A 232 -2.42 22.63 19.38
CA GLY A 232 -3.37 21.58 19.75
C GLY A 232 -4.23 21.05 18.61
N MET A 233 -4.10 21.58 17.39
CA MET A 233 -4.79 21.07 16.21
C MET A 233 -3.87 20.20 15.36
N LYS A 234 -4.43 19.15 14.74
CA LYS A 234 -3.67 18.29 13.82
C LYS A 234 -3.31 19.05 12.55
N LEU A 235 -2.01 19.10 12.24
CA LEU A 235 -1.46 19.61 10.98
C LEU A 235 -0.91 18.42 10.19
N THR A 236 -1.57 18.06 9.10
CA THR A 236 -1.11 17.00 8.20
C THR A 236 -0.15 17.59 7.17
N ILE A 237 1.01 16.97 7.01
CA ILE A 237 2.00 17.33 5.99
C ILE A 237 1.70 16.48 4.76
N ARG A 238 1.42 17.14 3.63
CA ARG A 238 1.05 16.47 2.37
C ARG A 238 2.22 16.35 1.43
N ARG A 239 3.11 17.38 1.43
CA ARG A 239 4.32 17.37 0.63
C ARG A 239 5.43 18.10 1.37
N ALA A 240 6.60 17.48 1.41
CA ALA A 240 7.78 18.03 2.06
C ALA A 240 9.06 17.43 1.46
N GLU A 241 10.14 18.20 1.54
CA GLU A 241 11.45 17.81 1.03
C GLU A 241 12.52 18.12 2.08
N ALA A 242 13.56 17.29 2.13
CA ALA A 242 14.70 17.52 2.99
C ALA A 242 15.53 18.68 2.44
N VAL A 243 15.87 19.66 3.29
CA VAL A 243 16.73 20.79 2.95
C VAL A 243 18.14 20.53 3.46
N LYS A 244 19.11 20.71 2.60
CA LYS A 244 20.54 20.58 2.94
C LYS A 244 21.06 21.88 3.56
N SER A 245 22.06 21.76 4.46
CA SER A 245 22.83 22.88 5.01
C SER A 245 22.02 23.87 5.88
N VAL A 246 20.88 23.44 6.41
CA VAL A 246 20.09 24.19 7.39
C VAL A 246 19.85 23.28 8.59
N SER A 247 20.18 23.73 9.78
CA SER A 247 19.97 22.98 11.01
C SER A 247 19.28 23.86 12.06
N GLY A 248 18.55 23.23 12.94
CA GLY A 248 17.85 23.86 14.07
C GLY A 248 17.39 22.83 15.08
N THR A 249 16.76 23.29 16.15
CA THR A 249 16.16 22.40 17.13
C THR A 249 15.02 21.58 16.49
N PRO A 250 14.91 20.27 16.77
CA PRO A 250 13.83 19.46 16.28
C PRO A 250 12.45 20.06 16.59
N GLY A 251 11.61 20.26 15.55
CA GLY A 251 10.29 20.88 15.63
C GLY A 251 10.28 22.40 15.56
N GLU A 252 11.42 23.08 15.65
CA GLU A 252 11.53 24.54 15.55
C GLU A 252 11.25 25.05 14.13
N VAL A 253 10.48 26.11 14.01
CA VAL A 253 10.22 26.81 12.77
C VAL A 253 11.42 27.67 12.41
N LEU A 254 12.16 27.33 11.38
CA LEU A 254 13.38 28.02 10.94
C LEU A 254 13.11 29.08 9.87
N ALA A 255 12.05 28.91 9.10
CA ALA A 255 11.55 29.89 8.14
C ALA A 255 10.02 29.82 8.05
N ALA A 256 9.38 31.02 7.98
CA ALA A 256 7.94 31.16 7.88
C ALA A 256 7.58 32.41 7.07
N ALA A 257 7.99 32.47 5.78
CA ALA A 257 7.71 33.61 4.92
C ALA A 257 7.55 33.19 3.45
N GLY A 258 6.57 33.78 2.77
CA GLY A 258 6.29 33.46 1.37
C GLY A 258 5.98 31.97 1.19
N ASP A 259 6.74 31.27 0.34
CA ASP A 259 6.62 29.82 0.12
C ASP A 259 7.51 29.00 1.08
N SER A 260 8.33 29.68 1.89
CA SER A 260 9.31 29.03 2.75
C SER A 260 8.70 28.75 4.12
N LEU A 261 8.35 27.50 4.35
CA LEU A 261 8.01 26.94 5.66
C LEU A 261 8.98 25.80 5.95
N VAL A 262 9.99 26.07 6.79
CA VAL A 262 11.09 25.14 7.07
C VAL A 262 11.12 24.82 8.56
N ILE A 263 11.20 23.54 8.89
CA ILE A 263 11.17 23.03 10.25
C ILE A 263 12.48 22.28 10.55
N GLY A 264 13.09 22.55 11.68
CA GLY A 264 14.26 21.83 12.17
C GLY A 264 13.95 20.37 12.47
N CYS A 265 14.86 19.48 12.11
CA CYS A 265 14.75 18.04 12.31
C CYS A 265 16.00 17.52 13.05
N GLY A 266 15.95 16.24 13.45
CA GLY A 266 17.13 15.57 14.00
C GLY A 266 18.27 15.45 12.98
N SER A 267 19.43 14.97 13.46
CA SER A 267 20.64 14.80 12.64
C SER A 267 21.10 16.06 11.92
N GLU A 268 20.87 17.24 12.53
CA GLU A 268 21.24 18.55 11.97
C GLU A 268 20.67 18.79 10.58
N THR A 269 19.43 18.34 10.32
CA THR A 269 18.72 18.50 9.07
C THR A 269 17.48 19.38 9.23
N ALA A 270 16.85 19.79 8.13
CA ALA A 270 15.60 20.55 8.13
C ALA A 270 14.66 20.06 7.02
N LEU A 271 13.37 20.22 7.23
CA LEU A 271 12.31 19.82 6.31
C LEU A 271 11.56 21.06 5.79
N ALA A 272 11.55 21.24 4.46
CA ALA A 272 10.73 22.24 3.81
C ALA A 272 9.33 21.67 3.53
N LEU A 273 8.30 22.30 4.04
CA LEU A 273 6.91 21.92 3.86
C LEU A 273 6.31 22.74 2.70
N SER A 274 5.88 22.07 1.63
CA SER A 274 5.29 22.75 0.47
C SER A 274 3.77 22.67 0.41
N GLU A 275 3.16 21.61 0.98
CA GLU A 275 1.71 21.46 1.08
C GLU A 275 1.32 20.89 2.45
N VAL A 276 0.36 21.55 3.11
CA VAL A 276 -0.11 21.19 4.44
C VAL A 276 -1.63 21.21 4.52
N GLN A 277 -2.18 20.55 5.53
CA GLN A 277 -3.63 20.52 5.77
C GLN A 277 -3.92 20.61 7.27
N LEU A 278 -4.47 21.72 7.71
CA LEU A 278 -4.99 21.85 9.07
C LEU A 278 -6.29 21.05 9.23
N GLU A 279 -6.49 20.49 10.39
CA GLU A 279 -7.68 19.70 10.72
C GLU A 279 -8.98 20.44 10.36
N GLY A 280 -9.90 19.74 9.67
CA GLY A 280 -11.17 20.32 9.21
C GLY A 280 -11.06 21.27 8.02
N LYS A 281 -9.87 21.57 7.49
CA LYS A 281 -9.66 22.42 6.33
C LYS A 281 -9.27 21.62 5.09
N ARG A 282 -9.24 22.25 3.92
CA ARG A 282 -8.67 21.70 2.68
C ARG A 282 -7.15 21.79 2.71
N PRO A 283 -6.44 20.94 1.93
CA PRO A 283 -5.01 21.12 1.68
C PRO A 283 -4.73 22.47 1.05
N VAL A 284 -3.61 23.07 1.44
CA VAL A 284 -3.16 24.38 0.93
C VAL A 284 -1.64 24.41 0.78
N THR A 285 -1.12 25.28 -0.07
CA THR A 285 0.32 25.54 -0.18
C THR A 285 0.88 26.14 1.11
N ALA A 286 2.20 26.05 1.30
CA ALA A 286 2.89 26.70 2.42
C ALA A 286 2.59 28.22 2.46
N ARG A 287 2.58 28.88 1.30
CA ARG A 287 2.25 30.32 1.17
C ARG A 287 0.85 30.64 1.70
N ASP A 288 -0.16 29.90 1.22
CA ASP A 288 -1.55 30.14 1.64
C ASP A 288 -1.74 29.85 3.12
N PHE A 289 -1.06 28.82 3.62
CA PHE A 289 -1.06 28.48 5.04
C PHE A 289 -0.47 29.62 5.88
N LEU A 290 0.70 30.13 5.51
CA LEU A 290 1.38 31.20 6.23
C LEU A 290 0.60 32.51 6.20
N ASN A 291 -0.06 32.86 5.08
CA ASN A 291 -0.93 34.03 4.99
C ASN A 291 -2.12 33.98 5.96
N GLY A 292 -2.57 32.78 6.33
CA GLY A 292 -3.70 32.57 7.24
C GLY A 292 -3.31 32.15 8.67
N SER A 293 -2.03 31.96 8.96
CA SER A 293 -1.52 31.52 10.25
C SER A 293 -0.72 32.63 10.94
N LYS A 294 -0.54 32.49 12.27
CA LYS A 294 0.34 33.35 13.07
C LYS A 294 1.70 32.69 13.34
N LEU A 295 2.04 31.66 12.56
CA LEU A 295 3.27 30.90 12.74
C LEU A 295 4.48 31.78 12.41
N SER A 296 5.47 31.81 13.28
CA SER A 296 6.67 32.63 13.20
C SER A 296 7.92 31.80 13.42
N VAL A 297 9.06 32.33 12.98
CA VAL A 297 10.37 31.72 13.27
C VAL A 297 10.56 31.66 14.79
N GLY A 298 11.04 30.51 15.27
CA GLY A 298 11.22 30.19 16.70
C GLY A 298 10.00 29.50 17.34
N ASP A 299 8.83 29.46 16.66
CA ASP A 299 7.72 28.63 17.13
C ASP A 299 8.06 27.13 16.99
N HIS A 300 7.32 26.28 17.70
CA HIS A 300 7.53 24.83 17.66
C HIS A 300 6.28 24.07 17.21
N LEU A 301 6.48 23.04 16.40
CA LEU A 301 5.49 22.03 15.99
C LEU A 301 5.70 20.77 16.82
N GLY A 302 4.60 20.21 17.39
CA GLY A 302 4.67 18.97 18.18
C GLY A 302 3.76 18.97 19.40
#